data_9538e52c9a216f781f54d3e05a989660
#
_entry.id   9538e52c9a216f781f54d3e05a989660
#
_cell.length_a   1.000
_cell.length_b   1.000
_cell.length_c   1.000
_cell.angle_alpha   90.00
_cell.angle_beta   90.00
_cell.angle_gamma   90.00
#
_symmetry.space_group_name_H-M   'P 1'
#
loop_
_entity.id
_entity.type
_entity.pdbx_description
1 polymer ?
#
loop_
_entity_poly.entity_id
_entity_poly.type
_entity_poly.pdbx_seq_one_letter_code
_entity_poly.pdbx_strand_id
1 'polypeptide(L)'
;MHRPALHRRSRHPGGFTLIELVVTLTLVSVLALVAVPMYEVTVTRAKESELRTALRQIRSALDAYKAATDTGVVAKAAGSAGYPPDLATLVQGVDTVLASAGSQPLVGTPGVSGASNAFGVGPGGAFGAPANGNAAQPDQPPTHMVFLRSVPRDPFFEDQTVPPEQQWNIRAYGSPPGDFSSGAEVFDVSSKSTGTDRNGVAYKDW
;
A
#
# COMPACT_ATOMS: atom_id res chain seq x y z
N MET A 1 29.64 -50.55 59.52
CA MET A 1 29.42 -49.57 58.48
C MET A 1 27.92 -49.22 58.47
N HIS A 2 27.56 -48.08 59.08
CA HIS A 2 26.16 -47.65 59.23
C HIS A 2 25.87 -46.60 58.11
N ARG A 3 24.94 -46.88 57.20
CA ARG A 3 24.49 -45.93 56.17
C ARG A 3 23.37 -45.06 56.75
N PRO A 4 23.46 -43.72 56.71
CA PRO A 4 22.34 -42.88 57.14
C PRO A 4 21.25 -42.89 56.07
N ALA A 5 20.02 -43.15 56.47
CA ALA A 5 18.82 -43.06 55.63
C ALA A 5 18.46 -41.60 55.41
N LEU A 6 18.50 -41.16 54.15
CA LEU A 6 18.03 -39.85 53.72
C LEU A 6 16.51 -39.77 53.86
N HIS A 7 16.02 -39.05 54.83
CA HIS A 7 14.62 -38.71 54.97
C HIS A 7 14.20 -37.78 53.83
N ARG A 8 13.49 -38.34 52.85
CA ARG A 8 12.82 -37.58 51.76
C ARG A 8 11.65 -36.85 52.37
N ARG A 9 11.79 -35.53 52.65
CA ARG A 9 10.66 -34.67 53.03
C ARG A 9 9.63 -34.68 51.91
N SER A 10 8.50 -35.33 52.10
CA SER A 10 7.32 -35.23 51.25
C SER A 10 6.73 -33.82 51.42
N ARG A 11 6.87 -33.01 50.35
CA ARG A 11 6.13 -31.73 50.28
C ARG A 11 4.67 -32.10 50.07
N HIS A 12 3.86 -31.83 51.07
CA HIS A 12 2.39 -31.90 50.92
C HIS A 12 1.98 -30.81 49.95
N PRO A 13 1.24 -31.12 48.83
CA PRO A 13 0.66 -30.09 48.05
C PRO A 13 -0.42 -29.39 48.87
N GLY A 14 -0.16 -28.13 49.26
CA GLY A 14 -1.12 -27.30 49.94
C GLY A 14 -2.29 -27.00 48.97
N GLY A 15 -3.51 -27.38 49.34
CA GLY A 15 -4.72 -26.99 48.61
C GLY A 15 -5.05 -25.55 48.90
N PHE A 16 -5.67 -24.86 47.93
CA PHE A 16 -6.17 -23.46 48.13
C PHE A 16 -7.34 -23.42 49.10
N THR A 17 -7.36 -22.40 49.95
CA THR A 17 -8.49 -22.17 50.83
C THR A 17 -9.65 -21.51 50.09
N LEU A 18 -10.88 -21.74 50.50
CA LEU A 18 -12.06 -21.14 49.90
C LEU A 18 -11.99 -19.59 49.95
N ILE A 19 -11.48 -19.04 51.08
CA ILE A 19 -11.32 -17.60 51.22
C ILE A 19 -10.28 -17.01 50.25
N GLU A 20 -9.22 -17.72 49.98
CA GLU A 20 -8.20 -17.28 49.03
C GLU A 20 -8.75 -17.20 47.59
N LEU A 21 -9.60 -18.17 47.19
CA LEU A 21 -10.32 -18.12 45.93
C LEU A 21 -11.30 -16.94 45.86
N VAL A 22 -12.07 -16.68 46.91
CA VAL A 22 -13.01 -15.56 46.92
C VAL A 22 -12.27 -14.22 46.86
N VAL A 23 -11.18 -14.06 47.60
CA VAL A 23 -10.37 -12.83 47.60
C VAL A 23 -9.72 -12.63 46.23
N THR A 24 -9.16 -13.67 45.62
CA THR A 24 -8.55 -13.53 44.29
C THR A 24 -9.56 -13.22 43.20
N LEU A 25 -10.75 -13.86 43.23
CA LEU A 25 -11.83 -13.54 42.30
C LEU A 25 -12.34 -12.12 42.44
N THR A 26 -12.49 -11.59 43.67
CA THR A 26 -12.90 -10.20 43.87
C THR A 26 -11.86 -9.22 43.36
N LEU A 27 -10.57 -9.45 43.60
CA LEU A 27 -9.49 -8.61 43.10
C LEU A 27 -9.45 -8.62 41.56
N VAL A 28 -9.55 -9.80 40.94
CA VAL A 28 -9.57 -9.91 39.46
C VAL A 28 -10.80 -9.22 38.89
N SER A 29 -11.97 -9.34 39.52
CA SER A 29 -13.20 -8.65 39.06
C SER A 29 -13.05 -7.14 39.08
N VAL A 30 -12.46 -6.57 40.12
CA VAL A 30 -12.21 -5.12 40.21
C VAL A 30 -11.23 -4.65 39.13
N LEU A 31 -10.15 -5.43 38.89
CA LEU A 31 -9.20 -5.13 37.82
C LEU A 31 -9.84 -5.21 36.42
N ALA A 32 -10.70 -6.19 36.19
CA ALA A 32 -11.40 -6.36 34.92
C ALA A 32 -12.33 -5.18 34.60
N LEU A 33 -13.00 -4.61 35.59
CA LEU A 33 -13.87 -3.43 35.44
C LEU A 33 -13.15 -2.21 34.86
N VAL A 34 -11.85 -2.06 35.10
CA VAL A 34 -11.02 -0.96 34.57
C VAL A 34 -10.32 -1.36 33.26
N ALA A 35 -9.89 -2.61 33.16
CA ALA A 35 -9.10 -3.08 32.02
C ALA A 35 -9.92 -3.13 30.72
N VAL A 36 -11.18 -3.57 30.77
CA VAL A 36 -12.04 -3.72 29.59
C VAL A 36 -12.26 -2.40 28.85
N PRO A 37 -12.75 -1.31 29.47
CA PRO A 37 -12.99 -0.06 28.76
C PRO A 37 -11.69 0.58 28.24
N MET A 38 -10.58 0.39 28.96
CA MET A 38 -9.29 0.91 28.50
C MET A 38 -8.77 0.18 27.26
N TYR A 39 -9.04 -1.12 27.15
CA TYR A 39 -8.71 -1.91 25.96
C TYR A 39 -9.47 -1.42 24.72
N GLU A 40 -10.79 -1.21 24.81
CA GLU A 40 -11.62 -0.72 23.70
C GLU A 40 -11.12 0.63 23.16
N VAL A 41 -10.79 1.57 24.05
CA VAL A 41 -10.22 2.88 23.66
C VAL A 41 -8.89 2.71 22.94
N THR A 42 -8.05 1.80 23.40
CA THR A 42 -6.73 1.59 22.78
C THR A 42 -6.85 0.99 21.39
N VAL A 43 -7.72 0.00 21.21
CA VAL A 43 -7.99 -0.62 19.89
C VAL A 43 -8.55 0.40 18.91
N THR A 44 -9.51 1.23 19.34
CA THR A 44 -10.09 2.27 18.48
C THR A 44 -9.03 3.29 18.04
N ARG A 45 -8.16 3.74 18.95
CA ARG A 45 -7.05 4.65 18.60
C ARG A 45 -6.05 4.02 17.62
N ALA A 46 -5.75 2.73 17.77
CA ALA A 46 -4.89 2.03 16.84
C ALA A 46 -5.51 2.02 15.43
N LYS A 47 -6.79 1.67 15.32
CA LYS A 47 -7.53 1.71 14.05
C LYS A 47 -7.62 3.10 13.44
N GLU A 48 -7.85 4.14 14.24
CA GLU A 48 -7.84 5.54 13.77
C GLU A 48 -6.47 5.94 13.20
N SER A 49 -5.38 5.55 13.87
CA SER A 49 -4.02 5.81 13.38
C SER A 49 -3.73 5.08 12.07
N GLU A 50 -4.19 3.83 11.96
CA GLU A 50 -4.08 3.02 10.75
C GLU A 50 -4.88 3.64 9.60
N LEU A 51 -6.14 4.06 9.84
CA LEU A 51 -6.97 4.73 8.85
C LEU A 51 -6.30 6.00 8.31
N ARG A 52 -5.77 6.87 9.17
CA ARG A 52 -5.05 8.09 8.75
C ARG A 52 -3.81 7.76 7.93
N THR A 53 -3.13 6.69 8.25
CA THR A 53 -1.95 6.25 7.51
C THR A 53 -2.35 5.72 6.14
N ALA A 54 -3.40 4.91 6.05
CA ALA A 54 -3.95 4.39 4.81
C ALA A 54 -4.41 5.52 3.87
N LEU A 55 -5.17 6.49 4.38
CA LEU A 55 -5.62 7.66 3.61
C LEU A 55 -4.43 8.47 3.05
N ARG A 56 -3.42 8.74 3.88
CA ARG A 56 -2.20 9.44 3.42
C ARG A 56 -1.45 8.66 2.35
N GLN A 57 -1.35 7.34 2.48
CA GLN A 57 -0.71 6.50 1.48
C GLN A 57 -1.43 6.55 0.13
N ILE A 58 -2.76 6.40 0.13
CA ILE A 58 -3.54 6.44 -1.12
C ILE A 58 -3.47 7.84 -1.75
N ARG A 59 -3.68 8.90 -0.97
CA ARG A 59 -3.61 10.29 -1.46
C ARG A 59 -2.24 10.62 -2.04
N SER A 60 -1.16 10.21 -1.36
CA SER A 60 0.20 10.41 -1.87
C SER A 60 0.44 9.66 -3.20
N ALA A 61 -0.13 8.48 -3.38
CA ALA A 61 -0.05 7.74 -4.63
C ALA A 61 -0.87 8.40 -5.76
N LEU A 62 -2.05 8.94 -5.44
CA LEU A 62 -2.86 9.73 -6.37
C LEU A 62 -2.13 10.99 -6.84
N ASP A 63 -1.50 11.71 -5.91
CA ASP A 63 -0.70 12.90 -6.21
C ASP A 63 0.53 12.56 -7.07
N ALA A 64 1.20 11.44 -6.79
CA ALA A 64 2.33 10.96 -7.58
C ALA A 64 1.91 10.58 -9.01
N TYR A 65 0.76 9.92 -9.15
CA TYR A 65 0.19 9.61 -10.47
C TYR A 65 -0.13 10.90 -11.23
N LYS A 66 -0.78 11.86 -10.58
CA LYS A 66 -1.10 13.17 -11.17
C LYS A 66 0.16 13.90 -11.62
N ALA A 67 1.20 13.93 -10.79
CA ALA A 67 2.47 14.54 -11.15
C ALA A 67 3.12 13.87 -12.38
N ALA A 68 3.04 12.52 -12.47
CA ALA A 68 3.57 11.78 -13.62
C ALA A 68 2.79 12.08 -14.92
N THR A 69 1.47 12.28 -14.83
CA THR A 69 0.66 12.69 -15.99
C THR A 69 0.91 14.14 -16.38
N ASP A 70 1.07 15.05 -15.43
CA ASP A 70 1.33 16.47 -15.70
C ASP A 70 2.73 16.70 -16.30
N THR A 71 3.72 15.89 -15.92
CA THR A 71 5.07 15.91 -16.51
C THR A 71 5.14 15.19 -17.86
N GLY A 72 4.06 14.53 -18.28
CA GLY A 72 4.00 13.79 -19.56
C GLY A 72 4.73 12.46 -19.53
N VAL A 73 5.13 11.97 -18.36
CA VAL A 73 5.74 10.63 -18.21
C VAL A 73 4.69 9.53 -18.41
N VAL A 74 3.48 9.77 -17.91
CA VAL A 74 2.30 8.91 -18.13
C VAL A 74 1.36 9.59 -19.12
N ALA A 75 0.83 8.83 -20.07
CA ALA A 75 -0.08 9.36 -21.07
C ALA A 75 -1.38 9.82 -20.41
N LYS A 76 -1.78 11.06 -20.72
CA LYS A 76 -3.06 11.62 -20.26
C LYS A 76 -4.15 11.36 -21.30
N ALA A 77 -5.25 10.74 -20.90
CA ALA A 77 -6.39 10.56 -21.78
C ALA A 77 -7.04 11.92 -22.16
N ALA A 78 -7.55 12.03 -23.36
CA ALA A 78 -8.22 13.25 -23.81
C ALA A 78 -9.45 13.55 -22.95
N GLY A 79 -9.50 14.78 -22.41
CA GLY A 79 -10.58 15.20 -21.49
C GLY A 79 -10.43 14.75 -20.04
N SER A 80 -9.38 13.99 -19.71
CA SER A 80 -9.04 13.58 -18.34
C SER A 80 -8.45 14.74 -17.55
N ALA A 81 -8.70 14.80 -16.24
CA ALA A 81 -7.97 15.71 -15.34
C ALA A 81 -6.54 15.22 -15.04
N GLY A 82 -6.25 13.94 -15.32
CA GLY A 82 -4.94 13.33 -15.12
C GLY A 82 -4.83 12.52 -13.84
N TYR A 83 -5.96 12.14 -13.26
CA TYR A 83 -6.03 11.19 -12.14
C TYR A 83 -6.28 9.77 -12.66
N PRO A 84 -5.98 8.73 -11.86
CA PRO A 84 -6.21 7.35 -12.29
C PRO A 84 -7.71 7.03 -12.39
N PRO A 85 -8.11 6.11 -13.28
CA PRO A 85 -9.51 5.71 -13.43
C PRO A 85 -10.04 4.92 -12.23
N ASP A 86 -9.15 4.18 -11.54
CA ASP A 86 -9.46 3.38 -10.36
C ASP A 86 -8.24 3.22 -9.46
N LEU A 87 -8.46 2.71 -8.24
CA LEU A 87 -7.37 2.45 -7.28
C LEU A 87 -6.49 1.27 -7.71
N ALA A 88 -7.02 0.33 -8.50
CA ALA A 88 -6.27 -0.82 -8.97
C ALA A 88 -5.15 -0.38 -9.93
N THR A 89 -5.36 0.66 -10.72
CA THR A 89 -4.36 1.27 -11.60
C THR A 89 -3.10 1.72 -10.85
N LEU A 90 -3.23 2.20 -9.61
CA LEU A 90 -2.08 2.59 -8.78
C LEU A 90 -1.18 1.40 -8.42
N VAL A 91 -1.78 0.22 -8.26
CA VAL A 91 -1.06 -1.02 -7.89
C VAL A 91 -0.56 -1.76 -9.13
N GLN A 92 -1.39 -1.84 -10.17
CA GLN A 92 -0.99 -2.46 -11.44
C GLN A 92 0.10 -1.65 -12.14
N GLY A 93 0.09 -0.33 -11.93
CA GLY A 93 0.98 0.58 -12.61
C GLY A 93 0.51 0.89 -14.03
N VAL A 94 1.25 1.77 -14.68
CA VAL A 94 1.01 2.19 -16.07
C VAL A 94 2.30 2.28 -16.85
N ASP A 95 2.20 2.05 -18.15
CA ASP A 95 3.35 2.21 -19.05
C ASP A 95 3.63 3.69 -19.27
N THR A 96 4.91 4.02 -19.28
CA THR A 96 5.35 5.39 -19.55
C THR A 96 5.28 5.68 -21.06
N VAL A 97 5.17 6.95 -21.42
CA VAL A 97 5.13 7.40 -22.82
C VAL A 97 6.32 6.89 -23.62
N LEU A 98 7.49 6.74 -22.98
CA LEU A 98 8.69 6.22 -23.63
C LEU A 98 8.57 4.73 -23.99
N ALA A 99 7.89 3.92 -23.16
CA ALA A 99 7.61 2.53 -23.50
C ALA A 99 6.68 2.42 -24.71
N SER A 100 5.68 3.30 -24.78
CA SER A 100 4.72 3.35 -25.89
C SER A 100 5.38 3.79 -27.21
N ALA A 101 6.35 4.70 -27.16
CA ALA A 101 7.09 5.17 -28.33
C ALA A 101 8.02 4.08 -28.93
N GLY A 102 8.56 3.19 -28.08
CA GLY A 102 9.41 2.09 -28.51
C GLY A 102 8.66 0.91 -29.16
N SER A 103 7.34 0.87 -29.02
CA SER A 103 6.50 -0.23 -29.51
C SER A 103 5.86 0.04 -30.88
N GLN A 104 6.10 1.20 -31.50
CA GLN A 104 5.63 1.43 -32.87
C GLN A 104 6.56 0.68 -33.82
N PRO A 105 6.05 -0.30 -34.59
CA PRO A 105 6.82 -0.83 -35.72
C PRO A 105 7.06 0.33 -36.68
N LEU A 106 8.32 0.59 -37.00
CA LEU A 106 8.69 1.48 -38.11
C LEU A 106 7.97 0.96 -39.34
N VAL A 107 6.80 1.50 -39.62
CA VAL A 107 6.14 1.32 -40.91
C VAL A 107 7.11 1.93 -41.94
N GLY A 108 7.71 1.04 -42.71
CA GLY A 108 8.73 1.37 -43.67
C GLY A 108 8.30 2.51 -44.57
N THR A 109 9.03 3.59 -44.58
CA THR A 109 9.07 4.51 -45.70
C THR A 109 9.75 3.78 -46.87
N PRO A 110 9.07 3.60 -47.98
CA PRO A 110 9.72 3.02 -49.17
C PRO A 110 10.63 4.09 -49.79
N GLY A 111 11.92 3.80 -49.80
CA GLY A 111 12.85 4.28 -50.81
C GLY A 111 13.48 5.66 -50.65
N VAL A 112 14.66 5.72 -50.05
CA VAL A 112 15.75 6.51 -50.62
C VAL A 112 16.99 5.62 -50.64
N SER A 113 17.23 5.02 -51.81
CA SER A 113 18.52 4.47 -52.17
C SER A 113 19.52 5.60 -52.42
N GLY A 114 20.70 5.52 -51.84
CA GLY A 114 21.87 6.18 -52.38
C GLY A 114 22.51 7.22 -51.46
N ALA A 115 23.53 6.82 -50.75
CA ALA A 115 24.86 7.47 -50.75
C ALA A 115 25.81 6.66 -49.86
N SER A 116 26.57 5.81 -50.48
CA SER A 116 27.80 5.23 -49.95
C SER A 116 28.81 6.36 -49.65
N ASN A 117 29.20 6.50 -48.38
CA ASN A 117 30.46 7.15 -48.05
C ASN A 117 31.35 6.14 -47.32
N ALA A 118 32.19 5.57 -48.16
CA ALA A 118 33.39 4.87 -47.74
C ALA A 118 34.36 5.87 -47.09
N PHE A 119 34.70 5.67 -45.82
CA PHE A 119 35.97 6.12 -45.27
C PHE A 119 36.52 5.11 -44.29
N GLY A 120 37.64 4.53 -44.68
CA GLY A 120 38.81 4.34 -43.85
C GLY A 120 38.86 3.01 -43.06
N VAL A 121 39.37 2.01 -43.77
CA VAL A 121 39.94 0.79 -43.19
C VAL A 121 41.21 1.12 -42.43
N GLY A 122 41.27 0.69 -41.15
CA GLY A 122 42.49 0.50 -40.38
C GLY A 122 42.49 -0.92 -39.78
N PRO A 123 43.52 -1.76 -40.07
CA PRO A 123 43.57 -3.10 -39.53
C PRO A 123 44.28 -3.12 -38.18
N GLY A 124 43.66 -3.68 -37.17
CA GLY A 124 44.37 -4.00 -35.95
C GLY A 124 43.51 -4.04 -34.69
N GLY A 125 43.35 -5.21 -34.13
CA GLY A 125 43.00 -5.36 -32.72
C GLY A 125 41.73 -6.12 -32.46
N ALA A 126 41.75 -7.44 -32.69
CA ALA A 126 40.82 -8.37 -32.07
C ALA A 126 41.11 -8.46 -30.58
N PHE A 127 40.22 -7.89 -29.77
CA PHE A 127 40.02 -8.38 -28.39
C PHE A 127 38.50 -8.49 -28.19
N GLY A 128 38.03 -9.75 -28.30
CA GLY A 128 36.69 -10.12 -27.95
C GLY A 128 36.46 -9.87 -26.44
N ALA A 129 35.70 -8.85 -26.14
CA ALA A 129 35.01 -8.76 -24.86
C ALA A 129 33.71 -9.53 -25.00
N PRO A 130 33.37 -10.44 -24.06
CA PRO A 130 32.05 -11.04 -24.07
C PRO A 130 31.03 -9.93 -23.81
N ALA A 131 30.12 -9.74 -24.77
CA ALA A 131 28.94 -8.92 -24.60
C ALA A 131 28.04 -9.59 -23.56
N ASN A 132 28.33 -9.38 -22.29
CA ASN A 132 27.37 -9.57 -21.22
C ASN A 132 26.41 -8.39 -21.27
N GLY A 133 25.40 -8.52 -22.13
CA GLY A 133 24.29 -7.60 -22.20
C GLY A 133 23.46 -7.70 -20.91
N ASN A 134 23.78 -6.89 -19.94
CA ASN A 134 22.88 -6.40 -18.91
C ASN A 134 23.54 -5.27 -18.09
N ALA A 135 24.21 -4.35 -18.78
CA ALA A 135 24.46 -3.05 -18.17
C ALA A 135 23.11 -2.30 -18.22
N ALA A 136 22.41 -2.28 -17.11
CA ALA A 136 21.33 -1.34 -16.90
C ALA A 136 21.90 0.06 -17.21
N GLN A 137 21.44 0.69 -18.28
CA GLN A 137 21.79 2.08 -18.58
C GLN A 137 21.18 2.93 -17.47
N PRO A 138 21.99 3.69 -16.69
CA PRO A 138 21.52 4.38 -15.50
C PRO A 138 20.56 5.55 -15.75
N ASP A 139 20.29 5.91 -17.00
CA ASP A 139 19.54 7.11 -17.37
C ASP A 139 18.26 6.88 -18.21
N GLN A 140 17.86 5.63 -18.43
CA GLN A 140 16.56 5.42 -19.06
C GLN A 140 15.46 5.44 -17.98
N PRO A 141 14.47 6.35 -18.10
CA PRO A 141 13.32 6.34 -17.18
C PRO A 141 12.59 5.00 -17.29
N PRO A 142 12.03 4.52 -16.19
CA PRO A 142 11.34 3.23 -16.16
C PRO A 142 10.24 3.18 -17.21
N THR A 143 10.15 2.06 -17.93
CA THR A 143 9.12 1.86 -18.94
C THR A 143 7.75 1.57 -18.35
N HIS A 144 7.71 1.19 -17.08
CA HIS A 144 6.51 0.91 -16.32
C HIS A 144 6.63 1.50 -14.90
N MET A 145 5.60 2.25 -14.46
CA MET A 145 5.59 2.90 -13.15
C MET A 145 4.45 2.36 -12.29
N VAL A 146 4.79 1.95 -11.07
CA VAL A 146 3.85 1.54 -10.02
C VAL A 146 3.87 2.60 -8.92
N PHE A 147 2.69 3.06 -8.49
CA PHE A 147 2.55 4.16 -7.52
C PHE A 147 2.24 3.66 -6.12
N LEU A 148 1.66 2.45 -6.00
CA LEU A 148 1.29 1.85 -4.74
C LEU A 148 1.57 0.33 -4.79
N ARG A 149 2.18 -0.23 -3.75
CA ARG A 149 2.46 -1.68 -3.72
C ARG A 149 1.21 -2.53 -3.56
N SER A 150 0.28 -2.05 -2.76
CA SER A 150 -1.04 -2.65 -2.54
C SER A 150 -1.97 -1.59 -1.98
N VAL A 151 -3.25 -1.64 -2.31
CA VAL A 151 -4.24 -0.77 -1.69
C VAL A 151 -4.39 -1.18 -0.23
N PRO A 152 -4.18 -0.26 0.75
CA PRO A 152 -4.39 -0.56 2.15
C PRO A 152 -5.88 -0.83 2.43
N ARG A 153 -6.16 -1.63 3.46
CA ARG A 153 -7.52 -1.91 3.90
C ARG A 153 -8.04 -0.82 4.81
N ASP A 154 -9.34 -0.60 4.78
CA ASP A 154 -10.01 0.25 5.76
C ASP A 154 -10.18 -0.55 7.08
N PRO A 155 -9.55 -0.13 8.21
CA PRO A 155 -9.63 -0.85 9.48
C PRO A 155 -11.02 -0.81 10.13
N PHE A 156 -11.91 0.07 9.66
CA PHE A 156 -13.29 0.19 10.12
C PHE A 156 -14.30 -0.45 9.17
N PHE A 157 -13.86 -1.00 8.05
CA PHE A 157 -14.73 -1.75 7.15
C PHE A 157 -14.97 -3.15 7.69
N GLU A 158 -16.25 -3.52 7.91
CA GLU A 158 -16.62 -4.76 8.61
C GLU A 158 -16.29 -6.02 7.82
N ASP A 159 -16.55 -6.01 6.51
CA ASP A 159 -16.35 -7.17 5.67
C ASP A 159 -14.95 -7.21 5.05
N GLN A 160 -14.07 -7.97 5.69
CA GLN A 160 -12.69 -8.15 5.24
C GLN A 160 -12.54 -9.09 4.02
N THR A 161 -13.63 -9.70 3.54
CA THR A 161 -13.61 -10.54 2.32
C THR A 161 -13.68 -9.70 1.05
N VAL A 162 -14.19 -8.47 1.16
CA VAL A 162 -14.24 -7.50 0.05
C VAL A 162 -12.82 -7.06 -0.33
N PRO A 163 -12.50 -6.98 -1.64
CA PRO A 163 -11.22 -6.45 -2.11
C PRO A 163 -10.92 -5.05 -1.56
N PRO A 164 -9.65 -4.75 -1.19
CA PRO A 164 -9.28 -3.46 -0.60
C PRO A 164 -9.69 -2.24 -1.44
N GLU A 165 -9.66 -2.37 -2.77
CA GLU A 165 -10.03 -1.29 -3.70
C GLU A 165 -11.51 -0.89 -3.57
N GLN A 166 -12.37 -1.81 -3.13
CA GLN A 166 -13.80 -1.60 -2.98
C GLN A 166 -14.21 -1.16 -1.58
N GLN A 167 -13.27 -1.14 -0.62
CA GLN A 167 -13.54 -0.74 0.77
C GLN A 167 -13.59 0.77 0.97
N TRP A 168 -13.17 1.55 -0.03
CA TRP A 168 -13.09 3.01 0.01
C TRP A 168 -14.24 3.66 -0.73
N ASN A 169 -14.70 4.81 -0.22
CA ASN A 169 -15.47 5.76 -0.99
C ASN A 169 -14.53 6.50 -1.94
N ILE A 170 -14.97 6.68 -3.18
CA ILE A 170 -14.19 7.36 -4.22
C ILE A 170 -14.89 8.67 -4.55
N ARG A 171 -14.13 9.77 -4.59
CA ARG A 171 -14.59 11.07 -5.06
C ARG A 171 -13.92 11.41 -6.37
N ALA A 172 -14.73 11.80 -7.36
CA ALA A 172 -14.23 12.23 -8.65
C ALA A 172 -13.71 13.68 -8.62
N TYR A 173 -12.84 14.05 -9.57
CA TYR A 173 -12.24 15.39 -9.63
C TYR A 173 -13.29 16.52 -9.75
N GLY A 174 -14.37 16.31 -10.47
CA GLY A 174 -15.43 17.32 -10.64
C GLY A 174 -16.51 17.31 -9.56
N SER A 175 -16.46 16.39 -8.59
CA SER A 175 -17.50 16.25 -7.56
C SER A 175 -17.29 17.24 -6.42
N PRO A 176 -18.37 17.85 -5.88
CA PRO A 176 -18.29 18.72 -4.72
C PRO A 176 -17.81 17.93 -3.48
N PRO A 177 -17.28 18.63 -2.45
CA PRO A 177 -16.91 18.00 -1.19
C PRO A 177 -18.08 17.23 -0.57
N GLY A 178 -17.83 15.96 -0.17
CA GLY A 178 -18.86 15.08 0.42
C GLY A 178 -19.70 14.31 -0.58
N ASP A 179 -19.58 14.56 -1.87
CA ASP A 179 -20.20 13.75 -2.91
C ASP A 179 -19.22 12.65 -3.37
N PHE A 180 -19.52 11.42 -3.02
CA PHE A 180 -18.76 10.22 -3.37
C PHE A 180 -19.40 9.47 -4.54
N SER A 181 -20.02 10.18 -5.46
CA SER A 181 -20.49 9.59 -6.71
C SER A 181 -19.28 9.16 -7.54
N SER A 182 -19.33 7.92 -8.03
CA SER A 182 -18.29 7.37 -8.90
C SER A 182 -18.22 8.18 -10.20
N GLY A 183 -17.10 8.86 -10.42
CA GLY A 183 -16.76 9.53 -11.68
C GLY A 183 -15.73 8.75 -12.48
N ALA A 184 -15.33 9.32 -13.61
CA ALA A 184 -14.36 8.68 -14.52
C ALA A 184 -12.93 8.60 -13.94
N GLU A 185 -12.61 9.31 -12.86
CA GLU A 185 -11.27 9.43 -12.29
C GLU A 185 -11.33 9.55 -10.77
N VAL A 186 -10.36 8.93 -10.10
CA VAL A 186 -10.24 8.96 -8.64
C VAL A 186 -9.41 10.16 -8.22
N PHE A 187 -10.06 11.19 -7.67
CA PHE A 187 -9.41 12.38 -7.13
C PHE A 187 -9.06 12.23 -5.65
N ASP A 188 -9.98 11.67 -4.86
CA ASP A 188 -9.81 11.54 -3.42
C ASP A 188 -10.52 10.28 -2.91
N VAL A 189 -10.13 9.83 -1.73
CA VAL A 189 -10.72 8.67 -1.06
C VAL A 189 -11.11 9.00 0.37
N SER A 190 -12.17 8.33 0.86
CA SER A 190 -12.56 8.38 2.27
C SER A 190 -13.05 7.02 2.76
N SER A 191 -13.16 6.86 4.09
CA SER A 191 -13.69 5.63 4.68
C SER A 191 -15.17 5.45 4.37
N LYS A 192 -15.60 4.20 4.15
CA LYS A 192 -17.03 3.82 4.08
C LYS A 192 -17.66 3.66 5.46
N SER A 193 -16.87 3.75 6.53
CA SER A 193 -17.39 3.62 7.89
C SER A 193 -18.38 4.74 8.23
N THR A 194 -19.47 4.36 8.88
CA THR A 194 -20.47 5.30 9.42
C THR A 194 -20.10 5.80 10.82
N GLY A 195 -19.00 5.31 11.39
CA GLY A 195 -18.52 5.69 12.71
C GLY A 195 -17.98 7.11 12.78
N THR A 196 -17.78 7.58 14.01
CA THR A 196 -17.21 8.89 14.33
C THR A 196 -16.01 8.73 15.24
N ASP A 197 -15.09 9.68 15.16
CA ASP A 197 -14.01 9.79 16.14
C ASP A 197 -14.53 10.29 17.48
N ARG A 198 -13.64 10.43 18.47
CA ARG A 198 -13.98 10.92 19.82
C ARG A 198 -14.41 12.38 19.86
N ASN A 199 -14.11 13.16 18.82
CA ASN A 199 -14.49 14.56 18.67
C ASN A 199 -15.83 14.71 17.93
N GLY A 200 -16.45 13.59 17.52
CA GLY A 200 -17.70 13.56 16.78
C GLY A 200 -17.54 13.78 15.28
N VAL A 201 -16.29 13.77 14.76
CA VAL A 201 -16.03 13.87 13.33
C VAL A 201 -16.21 12.50 12.67
N ALA A 202 -17.03 12.42 11.63
CA ALA A 202 -17.24 11.16 10.93
C ALA A 202 -15.98 10.72 10.17
N TYR A 203 -15.66 9.42 10.19
CA TYR A 203 -14.48 8.89 9.48
C TYR A 203 -14.55 9.10 7.96
N LYS A 204 -15.74 9.22 7.40
CA LYS A 204 -15.92 9.57 5.98
C LYS A 204 -15.45 10.98 5.62
N ASP A 205 -15.29 11.85 6.61
CA ASP A 205 -14.92 13.25 6.42
C ASP A 205 -13.41 13.51 6.67
N TRP A 206 -12.64 12.44 6.90
CA TRP A 206 -11.20 12.49 7.16
C TRP A 206 -10.31 12.65 5.92
#